data_b2434e14cecb80c514a80333bf189d5b
#
_entry.id   b2434e14cecb80c514a80333bf189d5b
#
_cell.length_a   1.000
_cell.length_b   1.000
_cell.length_c   1.000
_cell.angle_alpha   90.00
_cell.angle_beta   90.00
_cell.angle_gamma   90.00
#
_symmetry.space_group_name_H-M   'P 1'
#
loop_
_entity.id
_entity.type
_entity.pdbx_description
1 polymer ?
#
loop_
_entity_poly.entity_id
_entity_poly.type
_entity_poly.pdbx_seq_one_letter_code
_entity_poly.pdbx_strand_id
1 'polypeptide(L)'
;VEHYGEGGETVRLAKKDRVPFYTWEPEKNAEINLMTRKFTPRQVAIFYSLRPYFSNFRFGKPANPDEKMQEYINSRTNYDGIRAQISDVAAIDSFWKAEFPGAKDWRDNSDEYGWPKGWLSEIFDYSNQARDIHMCAAIIETVRAGKKVFLTMGSSHAFRIEQTLKHALK
;
A
#
# COMPACT_ATOMS: atom_id res chain seq x y z
N VAL A 1 19.73 7.32 -3.25
CA VAL A 1 18.68 7.89 -2.39
C VAL A 1 17.64 8.63 -3.21
N GLU A 2 18.06 9.43 -4.21
CA GLU A 2 17.17 10.29 -5.03
C GLU A 2 16.04 9.51 -5.75
N HIS A 3 16.29 8.25 -6.15
CA HIS A 3 15.29 7.44 -6.88
C HIS A 3 14.54 6.40 -6.03
N TYR A 4 15.11 5.98 -4.90
CA TYR A 4 14.58 4.84 -4.13
C TYR A 4 14.38 5.13 -2.64
N GLY A 5 14.62 6.35 -2.19
CA GLY A 5 14.47 6.76 -0.79
C GLY A 5 15.31 5.95 0.20
N GLU A 6 14.90 5.98 1.45
CA GLU A 6 15.60 5.28 2.54
C GLU A 6 15.63 3.76 2.36
N GLY A 7 14.59 3.16 1.80
CA GLY A 7 14.56 1.72 1.53
C GLY A 7 15.62 1.30 0.50
N GLY A 8 15.78 2.07 -0.57
CA GLY A 8 16.81 1.82 -1.58
C GLY A 8 18.22 1.95 -1.02
N GLU A 9 18.46 2.95 -0.17
CA GLU A 9 19.76 3.13 0.48
C GLU A 9 20.06 1.99 1.47
N THR A 10 19.05 1.54 2.22
CA THR A 10 19.19 0.39 3.11
C THR A 10 19.61 -0.86 2.34
N VAL A 11 18.96 -1.14 1.20
CA VAL A 11 19.33 -2.29 0.34
C VAL A 11 20.74 -2.13 -0.22
N ARG A 12 21.13 -0.93 -0.65
CA ARG A 12 22.47 -0.65 -1.16
C ARG A 12 23.55 -0.94 -0.11
N LEU A 13 23.34 -0.48 1.12
CA LEU A 13 24.25 -0.71 2.24
C LEU A 13 24.29 -2.19 2.62
N ALA A 14 23.14 -2.85 2.72
CA ALA A 14 23.07 -4.29 3.03
C ALA A 14 23.86 -5.11 2.00
N LYS A 15 23.72 -4.81 0.69
CA LYS A 15 24.50 -5.47 -0.35
C LYS A 15 26.01 -5.23 -0.20
N LYS A 16 26.41 -3.99 0.08
CA LYS A 16 27.82 -3.64 0.29
C LYS A 16 28.42 -4.45 1.45
N ASP A 17 27.71 -4.54 2.55
CA ASP A 17 28.17 -5.19 3.78
C ASP A 17 27.83 -6.69 3.83
N ARG A 18 27.26 -7.25 2.77
CA ARG A 18 26.83 -8.66 2.65
C ARG A 18 25.86 -9.09 3.73
N VAL A 19 25.00 -8.15 4.18
CA VAL A 19 23.92 -8.43 5.14
C VAL A 19 22.69 -8.93 4.35
N PRO A 20 22.06 -10.04 4.75
CA PRO A 20 20.80 -10.47 4.17
C PRO A 20 19.73 -9.39 4.31
N PHE A 21 18.93 -9.18 3.27
CA PHE A 21 17.83 -8.22 3.30
C PHE A 21 16.58 -8.83 2.68
N TYR A 22 15.43 -8.41 3.19
CA TYR A 22 14.11 -8.91 2.80
C TYR A 22 13.14 -7.73 2.70
N THR A 23 12.11 -7.90 1.90
CA THR A 23 10.95 -7.01 2.00
C THR A 23 10.02 -7.50 3.12
N TRP A 24 9.51 -6.57 3.91
CA TRP A 24 8.48 -6.85 4.91
C TRP A 24 7.05 -6.76 4.33
N GLU A 25 6.93 -6.32 3.09
CA GLU A 25 5.63 -6.29 2.40
C GLU A 25 5.15 -7.73 2.14
N PRO A 26 3.87 -8.02 2.38
CA PRO A 26 3.31 -9.31 2.03
C PRO A 26 3.40 -9.53 0.52
N GLU A 27 3.45 -10.82 0.12
CA GLU A 27 3.32 -11.19 -1.29
C GLU A 27 1.99 -10.67 -1.83
N LYS A 28 2.01 -10.10 -3.06
CA LYS A 28 0.88 -9.32 -3.58
C LYS A 28 -0.40 -10.14 -3.76
N ASN A 29 -0.30 -11.37 -4.28
CA ASN A 29 -1.47 -12.23 -4.42
C ASN A 29 -2.03 -12.67 -3.05
N ALA A 30 -1.18 -12.86 -2.05
CA ALA A 30 -1.62 -13.18 -0.69
C ALA A 30 -2.38 -11.99 -0.07
N GLU A 31 -1.88 -10.76 -0.26
CA GLU A 31 -2.57 -9.54 0.17
C GLU A 31 -3.94 -9.41 -0.53
N ILE A 32 -3.99 -9.57 -1.86
CA ILE A 32 -5.23 -9.49 -2.64
C ILE A 32 -6.24 -10.55 -2.18
N ASN A 33 -5.80 -11.80 -1.99
CA ASN A 33 -6.66 -12.86 -1.48
C ASN A 33 -7.22 -12.56 -0.08
N LEU A 34 -6.45 -11.90 0.76
CA LEU A 34 -6.93 -11.46 2.07
C LEU A 34 -7.96 -10.33 1.91
N MET A 35 -7.68 -9.35 1.06
CA MET A 35 -8.55 -8.21 0.82
C MET A 35 -9.91 -8.64 0.24
N THR A 36 -9.91 -9.58 -0.73
CA THR A 36 -11.13 -10.07 -1.39
C THR A 36 -12.02 -10.94 -0.50
N ARG A 37 -11.57 -11.33 0.70
CA ARG A 37 -12.44 -11.95 1.72
C ARG A 37 -13.41 -10.96 2.36
N LYS A 38 -13.08 -9.67 2.34
CA LYS A 38 -13.87 -8.61 2.99
C LYS A 38 -14.46 -7.63 1.98
N PHE A 39 -13.80 -7.39 0.87
CA PHE A 39 -14.18 -6.42 -0.15
C PHE A 39 -14.36 -7.11 -1.49
N THR A 40 -15.22 -6.57 -2.35
CA THR A 40 -15.41 -7.12 -3.70
C THR A 40 -14.14 -6.97 -4.54
N PRO A 41 -13.88 -7.85 -5.51
CA PRO A 41 -12.74 -7.74 -6.41
C PRO A 41 -12.64 -6.36 -7.09
N ARG A 42 -13.77 -5.76 -7.45
CA ARG A 42 -13.82 -4.42 -8.05
C ARG A 42 -13.37 -3.33 -7.05
N GLN A 43 -13.80 -3.40 -5.79
CA GLN A 43 -13.35 -2.46 -4.75
C GLN A 43 -11.85 -2.56 -4.53
N VAL A 44 -11.31 -3.78 -4.49
CA VAL A 44 -9.86 -4.00 -4.35
C VAL A 44 -9.11 -3.43 -5.56
N ALA A 45 -9.59 -3.65 -6.79
CA ALA A 45 -8.97 -3.09 -8.00
C ALA A 45 -8.96 -1.56 -7.99
N ILE A 46 -10.07 -0.93 -7.63
CA ILE A 46 -10.18 0.53 -7.50
C ILE A 46 -9.20 1.05 -6.45
N PHE A 47 -9.15 0.42 -5.28
CA PHE A 47 -8.21 0.78 -4.23
C PHE A 47 -6.75 0.70 -4.68
N TYR A 48 -6.35 -0.39 -5.34
CA TYR A 48 -4.98 -0.54 -5.83
C TYR A 48 -4.60 0.44 -6.95
N SER A 49 -5.58 0.98 -7.68
CA SER A 49 -5.35 2.03 -8.66
C SER A 49 -5.22 3.41 -8.00
N LEU A 50 -6.10 3.74 -7.06
CA LEU A 50 -6.12 5.03 -6.38
C LEU A 50 -4.97 5.19 -5.37
N ARG A 51 -4.59 4.13 -4.66
CA ARG A 51 -3.58 4.20 -3.60
C ARG A 51 -2.25 4.79 -4.05
N PRO A 52 -1.59 4.32 -5.12
CA PRO A 52 -0.35 4.92 -5.58
C PRO A 52 -0.53 6.35 -6.10
N TYR A 53 -1.69 6.68 -6.66
CA TYR A 53 -1.99 8.03 -7.11
C TYR A 53 -2.03 9.00 -5.92
N PHE A 54 -2.81 8.70 -4.88
CA PHE A 54 -2.93 9.52 -3.68
C PHE A 54 -1.61 9.65 -2.92
N SER A 55 -0.89 8.55 -2.76
CA SER A 55 0.40 8.55 -2.06
C SER A 55 1.48 9.35 -2.80
N ASN A 56 1.47 9.33 -4.13
CA ASN A 56 2.46 10.05 -4.93
C ASN A 56 2.10 11.52 -5.14
N PHE A 57 0.89 11.95 -4.81
CA PHE A 57 0.47 13.35 -4.92
C PHE A 57 1.35 14.30 -4.09
N ARG A 58 1.97 13.82 -3.02
CA ARG A 58 2.99 14.54 -2.23
C ARG A 58 4.21 15.01 -3.05
N PHE A 59 4.46 14.41 -4.21
CA PHE A 59 5.52 14.82 -5.15
C PHE A 59 5.02 15.79 -6.22
N GLY A 60 3.76 16.22 -6.11
CA GLY A 60 3.05 17.09 -7.05
C GLY A 60 1.99 16.34 -7.85
N LYS A 61 1.01 17.10 -8.31
CA LYS A 61 -0.04 16.59 -9.22
C LYS A 61 0.61 16.20 -10.56
N PRO A 62 0.35 15.00 -11.10
CA PRO A 62 0.84 14.65 -12.42
C PRO A 62 0.29 15.60 -13.50
N ALA A 63 1.12 15.89 -14.52
CA ALA A 63 0.72 16.75 -15.64
C ALA A 63 -0.51 16.21 -16.38
N ASN A 64 -0.62 14.88 -16.49
CA ASN A 64 -1.78 14.19 -17.05
C ASN A 64 -2.31 13.15 -16.04
N PRO A 65 -3.27 13.54 -15.17
CA PRO A 65 -3.85 12.65 -14.16
C PRO A 65 -4.47 11.38 -14.75
N ASP A 66 -5.17 11.50 -15.88
CA ASP A 66 -5.88 10.39 -16.49
C ASP A 66 -4.91 9.35 -17.07
N GLU A 67 -3.89 9.79 -17.76
CA GLU A 67 -2.84 8.91 -18.26
C GLU A 67 -2.13 8.18 -17.10
N LYS A 68 -1.83 8.91 -16.03
CA LYS A 68 -1.22 8.33 -14.85
C LYS A 68 -2.10 7.32 -14.14
N MET A 69 -3.40 7.57 -14.06
CA MET A 69 -4.37 6.61 -13.52
C MET A 69 -4.47 5.37 -14.41
N GLN A 70 -4.47 5.55 -15.74
CA GLN A 70 -4.49 4.41 -16.66
C GLN A 70 -3.25 3.53 -16.52
N GLU A 71 -2.05 4.12 -16.32
CA GLU A 71 -0.83 3.36 -15.98
C GLU A 71 -1.02 2.54 -14.69
N TYR A 72 -1.63 3.12 -13.66
CA TYR A 72 -1.88 2.40 -12.41
C TYR A 72 -2.94 1.31 -12.58
N ILE A 73 -4.01 1.54 -13.31
CA ILE A 73 -4.98 0.49 -13.66
C ILE A 73 -4.25 -0.68 -14.32
N ASN A 74 -3.48 -0.43 -15.37
CA ASN A 74 -2.77 -1.47 -16.11
C ASN A 74 -1.73 -2.24 -15.26
N SER A 75 -0.98 -1.54 -14.42
CA SER A 75 0.13 -2.12 -13.66
C SER A 75 -0.26 -2.67 -12.30
N ARG A 76 -1.29 -2.11 -11.64
CA ARG A 76 -1.64 -2.43 -10.26
C ARG A 76 -2.84 -3.34 -10.10
N THR A 77 -3.59 -3.58 -11.19
CA THR A 77 -4.73 -4.50 -11.17
C THR A 77 -4.51 -5.78 -11.97
N ASN A 78 -3.33 -5.98 -12.54
CA ASN A 78 -2.98 -7.18 -13.30
C ASN A 78 -2.55 -8.33 -12.38
N TYR A 79 -3.40 -8.65 -11.39
CA TYR A 79 -3.20 -9.76 -10.46
C TYR A 79 -4.42 -10.67 -10.45
N ASP A 80 -4.22 -11.93 -10.10
CA ASP A 80 -5.30 -12.89 -9.98
C ASP A 80 -6.32 -12.42 -8.92
N GLY A 81 -7.60 -12.64 -9.21
CA GLY A 81 -8.70 -12.21 -8.34
C GLY A 81 -9.19 -10.78 -8.59
N ILE A 82 -8.39 -9.88 -9.18
CA ILE A 82 -8.80 -8.49 -9.46
C ILE A 82 -8.56 -8.05 -10.90
N ARG A 83 -7.95 -8.90 -11.73
CA ARG A 83 -7.72 -8.62 -13.15
C ARG A 83 -9.04 -8.35 -13.88
N ALA A 84 -9.03 -7.35 -14.77
CA ALA A 84 -10.17 -6.93 -15.59
C ALA A 84 -11.41 -6.46 -14.79
N GLN A 85 -11.29 -6.17 -13.49
CA GLN A 85 -12.40 -5.60 -12.71
C GLN A 85 -12.67 -4.13 -13.05
N ILE A 86 -11.66 -3.43 -13.53
CA ILE A 86 -11.73 -2.08 -14.11
C ILE A 86 -10.83 -2.03 -15.33
N SER A 87 -11.26 -1.34 -16.38
CA SER A 87 -10.56 -1.27 -17.67
C SER A 87 -9.88 0.07 -17.91
N ASP A 88 -10.50 1.14 -17.43
CA ASP A 88 -10.14 2.51 -17.82
C ASP A 88 -10.52 3.55 -16.76
N VAL A 89 -10.06 4.77 -17.00
CA VAL A 89 -10.31 5.93 -16.14
C VAL A 89 -11.80 6.26 -16.03
N ALA A 90 -12.60 6.04 -17.09
CA ALA A 90 -14.03 6.29 -17.04
C ALA A 90 -14.74 5.40 -16.01
N ALA A 91 -14.22 4.19 -15.76
CA ALA A 91 -14.72 3.33 -14.69
C ALA A 91 -14.44 3.91 -13.30
N ILE A 92 -13.28 4.58 -13.09
CA ILE A 92 -12.95 5.31 -11.85
C ILE A 92 -13.84 6.54 -11.70
N ASP A 93 -14.04 7.33 -12.76
CA ASP A 93 -14.90 8.52 -12.74
C ASP A 93 -16.35 8.17 -12.39
N SER A 94 -16.89 7.15 -13.03
CA SER A 94 -18.24 6.67 -12.79
C SER A 94 -18.42 6.20 -11.34
N PHE A 95 -17.47 5.43 -10.87
CA PHE A 95 -17.42 4.97 -9.48
C PHE A 95 -17.34 6.14 -8.48
N TRP A 96 -16.39 7.07 -8.70
CA TRP A 96 -16.17 8.19 -7.80
C TRP A 96 -17.40 9.09 -7.69
N LYS A 97 -18.02 9.39 -8.84
CA LYS A 97 -19.24 10.19 -8.90
C LYS A 97 -20.43 9.51 -8.19
N ALA A 98 -20.54 8.19 -8.29
CA ALA A 98 -21.65 7.45 -7.69
C ALA A 98 -21.50 7.30 -6.18
N GLU A 99 -20.29 6.96 -5.71
CA GLU A 99 -20.04 6.62 -4.30
C GLU A 99 -19.67 7.83 -3.44
N PHE A 100 -19.08 8.87 -4.05
CA PHE A 100 -18.58 10.05 -3.35
C PHE A 100 -19.02 11.37 -3.99
N PRO A 101 -20.35 11.60 -4.17
CA PRO A 101 -20.86 12.76 -4.91
C PRO A 101 -20.51 14.11 -4.26
N GLY A 102 -20.17 14.13 -2.97
CA GLY A 102 -19.76 15.32 -2.24
C GLY A 102 -18.25 15.42 -2.02
N ALA A 103 -17.47 14.44 -2.48
CA ALA A 103 -16.03 14.47 -2.33
C ALA A 103 -15.36 15.36 -3.40
N LYS A 104 -14.14 15.83 -3.07
CA LYS A 104 -13.25 16.44 -4.06
C LYS A 104 -12.93 15.42 -5.16
N ASP A 105 -12.74 15.88 -6.40
CA ASP A 105 -12.34 15.00 -7.50
C ASP A 105 -11.13 14.17 -7.12
N TRP A 106 -11.13 12.90 -7.48
CA TRP A 106 -9.99 12.02 -7.15
C TRP A 106 -8.66 12.52 -7.74
N ARG A 107 -8.72 13.27 -8.85
CA ARG A 107 -7.55 13.88 -9.50
C ARG A 107 -6.87 14.94 -8.62
N ASP A 108 -7.60 15.49 -7.66
CA ASP A 108 -7.14 16.52 -6.72
C ASP A 108 -7.12 16.01 -5.27
N ASN A 109 -7.29 14.71 -5.07
CA ASN A 109 -7.24 14.08 -3.77
C ASN A 109 -5.85 13.48 -3.48
N SER A 110 -5.51 13.35 -2.20
CA SER A 110 -4.24 12.79 -1.74
C SER A 110 -4.38 12.15 -0.37
N ASP A 111 -3.37 11.40 0.05
CA ASP A 111 -3.29 10.85 1.41
C ASP A 111 -3.27 11.96 2.49
N GLU A 112 -2.86 13.20 2.16
CA GLU A 112 -2.88 14.34 3.08
C GLU A 112 -4.28 14.78 3.44
N TYR A 113 -5.24 14.64 2.52
CA TYR A 113 -6.64 15.01 2.78
C TYR A 113 -7.43 13.86 3.39
N GLY A 114 -6.80 12.69 3.49
CA GLY A 114 -7.44 11.46 3.95
C GLY A 114 -8.28 10.78 2.88
N TRP A 115 -8.57 9.54 3.12
CA TRP A 115 -9.42 8.72 2.23
C TRP A 115 -10.89 9.07 2.47
N PRO A 116 -11.72 9.14 1.41
CA PRO A 116 -13.16 9.35 1.56
C PRO A 116 -13.77 8.34 2.52
N LYS A 117 -14.64 8.81 3.42
CA LYS A 117 -15.33 7.97 4.39
C LYS A 117 -16.19 6.90 3.71
N GLY A 118 -16.26 5.72 4.32
CA GLY A 118 -16.95 4.56 3.79
C GLY A 118 -15.97 3.45 3.47
N TRP A 119 -16.36 2.53 2.57
CA TRP A 119 -15.55 1.35 2.29
C TRP A 119 -14.12 1.67 1.79
N LEU A 120 -13.91 2.85 1.16
CA LEU A 120 -12.61 3.22 0.64
C LEU A 120 -11.61 3.55 1.77
N SER A 121 -12.05 4.20 2.85
CA SER A 121 -11.24 4.35 4.06
C SER A 121 -11.08 3.02 4.80
N GLU A 122 -12.14 2.21 4.85
CA GLU A 122 -12.07 0.90 5.51
C GLU A 122 -11.09 -0.06 4.83
N ILE A 123 -11.06 -0.10 3.49
CA ILE A 123 -10.11 -0.95 2.75
C ILE A 123 -8.67 -0.45 2.92
N PHE A 124 -8.46 0.86 3.00
CA PHE A 124 -7.16 1.46 3.30
C PHE A 124 -6.64 1.02 4.67
N ASP A 125 -7.49 1.15 5.71
CA ASP A 125 -7.14 0.74 7.06
C ASP A 125 -6.90 -0.76 7.16
N TYR A 126 -7.74 -1.57 6.52
CA TYR A 126 -7.59 -3.02 6.50
C TYR A 126 -6.30 -3.47 5.81
N SER A 127 -5.95 -2.86 4.67
CA SER A 127 -4.69 -3.12 3.99
C SER A 127 -3.48 -2.77 4.88
N ASN A 128 -3.52 -1.62 5.56
CA ASN A 128 -2.44 -1.23 6.47
C ASN A 128 -2.33 -2.20 7.66
N GLN A 129 -3.46 -2.62 8.25
CA GLN A 129 -3.48 -3.60 9.33
C GLN A 129 -2.91 -4.95 8.89
N ALA A 130 -3.29 -5.45 7.71
CA ALA A 130 -2.78 -6.70 7.16
C ALA A 130 -1.25 -6.65 6.97
N ARG A 131 -0.73 -5.53 6.48
CA ARG A 131 0.71 -5.30 6.32
C ARG A 131 1.43 -5.23 7.66
N ASP A 132 0.86 -4.55 8.66
CA ASP A 132 1.42 -4.47 10.01
C ASP A 132 1.50 -5.85 10.67
N ILE A 133 0.46 -6.68 10.55
CA ILE A 133 0.45 -8.05 11.06
C ILE A 133 1.55 -8.89 10.40
N HIS A 134 1.67 -8.82 9.08
CA HIS A 134 2.71 -9.55 8.33
C HIS A 134 4.11 -9.10 8.76
N MET A 135 4.35 -7.81 8.87
CA MET A 135 5.60 -7.22 9.31
C MET A 135 5.97 -7.66 10.73
N CYS A 136 5.02 -7.60 11.67
CA CYS A 136 5.23 -8.08 13.04
C CYS A 136 5.64 -9.56 13.06
N ALA A 137 4.95 -10.41 12.30
CA ALA A 137 5.27 -11.83 12.22
C ALA A 137 6.69 -12.07 11.72
N ALA A 138 7.09 -11.40 10.63
CA ALA A 138 8.42 -11.52 10.05
C ALA A 138 9.53 -11.04 11.00
N ILE A 139 9.32 -9.93 11.72
CA ILE A 139 10.27 -9.40 12.71
C ILE A 139 10.40 -10.39 13.89
N ILE A 140 9.26 -10.82 14.45
CA ILE A 140 9.24 -11.71 15.63
C ILE A 140 9.94 -13.03 15.31
N GLU A 141 9.64 -13.64 14.15
CA GLU A 141 10.27 -14.87 13.71
C GLU A 141 11.80 -14.70 13.59
N THR A 142 12.24 -13.62 12.94
CA THR A 142 13.66 -13.34 12.70
C THR A 142 14.42 -13.10 14.01
N VAL A 143 13.84 -12.33 14.95
CA VAL A 143 14.45 -12.05 16.26
C VAL A 143 14.50 -13.32 17.11
N ARG A 144 13.44 -14.13 17.12
CA ARG A 144 13.40 -15.43 17.83
C ARG A 144 14.41 -16.43 17.28
N ALA A 145 14.78 -16.33 16.01
CA ALA A 145 15.86 -17.08 15.39
C ALA A 145 17.28 -16.54 15.78
N GLY A 146 17.37 -15.62 16.75
CA GLY A 146 18.63 -15.06 17.23
C GLY A 146 19.26 -14.00 16.30
N LYS A 147 18.54 -13.48 15.34
CA LYS A 147 19.03 -12.45 14.41
C LYS A 147 18.77 -11.04 14.93
N LYS A 148 19.66 -10.12 14.59
CA LYS A 148 19.42 -8.68 14.75
C LYS A 148 18.71 -8.16 13.51
N VAL A 149 17.64 -7.38 13.71
CA VAL A 149 16.84 -6.79 12.65
C VAL A 149 17.01 -5.28 12.63
N PHE A 150 17.35 -4.74 11.47
CA PHE A 150 17.25 -3.31 11.17
C PHE A 150 16.14 -3.15 10.13
N LEU A 151 15.19 -2.27 10.38
CA LEU A 151 14.00 -2.11 9.55
C LEU A 151 13.77 -0.64 9.20
N THR A 152 13.52 -0.37 7.91
CA THR A 152 13.04 0.92 7.42
C THR A 152 11.56 0.83 7.08
N MET A 153 10.76 1.78 7.58
CA MET A 153 9.31 1.85 7.34
C MET A 153 8.81 3.28 7.53
N GLY A 154 7.62 3.55 7.05
CA GLY A 154 6.92 4.80 7.36
C GLY A 154 6.62 4.91 8.87
N SER A 155 6.74 6.11 9.43
CA SER A 155 6.59 6.38 10.87
C SER A 155 5.26 5.88 11.44
N SER A 156 4.17 5.95 10.67
CA SER A 156 2.85 5.45 11.08
C SER A 156 2.82 3.94 11.35
N HIS A 157 3.59 3.15 10.60
CA HIS A 157 3.74 1.71 10.85
C HIS A 157 4.50 1.47 12.17
N ALA A 158 5.62 2.17 12.38
CA ALA A 158 6.42 2.01 13.58
C ALA A 158 5.59 2.20 14.87
N PHE A 159 4.77 3.24 14.90
CA PHE A 159 3.89 3.50 16.03
C PHE A 159 2.85 2.38 16.27
N ARG A 160 2.23 1.88 15.20
CA ARG A 160 1.18 0.84 15.30
C ARG A 160 1.72 -0.51 15.78
N ILE A 161 2.93 -0.90 15.34
CA ILE A 161 3.50 -2.22 15.67
C ILE A 161 4.26 -2.25 17.00
N GLU A 162 4.63 -1.10 17.56
CA GLU A 162 5.51 -0.99 18.73
C GLU A 162 5.05 -1.85 19.91
N GLN A 163 3.78 -1.75 20.29
CA GLN A 163 3.25 -2.47 21.45
C GLN A 163 3.20 -3.98 21.21
N THR A 164 2.86 -4.40 19.99
CA THR A 164 2.86 -5.81 19.60
C THR A 164 4.27 -6.41 19.71
N LEU A 165 5.28 -5.71 19.18
CA LEU A 165 6.66 -6.17 19.27
C LEU A 165 7.19 -6.19 20.70
N LYS A 166 6.93 -5.14 21.49
CA LYS A 166 7.30 -5.11 22.92
C LYS A 166 6.69 -6.26 23.73
N HIS A 167 5.46 -6.65 23.42
CA HIS A 167 4.80 -7.77 24.10
C HIS A 167 5.39 -9.12 23.66
N ALA A 168 5.63 -9.30 22.38
CA ALA A 168 6.04 -10.59 21.82
C ALA A 168 7.53 -10.91 21.99
N LEU A 169 8.37 -9.91 22.24
CA LEU A 169 9.84 -10.03 22.30
C LEU A 169 10.40 -9.81 23.73
N LYS A 170 9.52 -9.79 24.74
CA LYS A 170 9.91 -9.88 26.15
C LYS A 170 10.29 -11.34 26.48
#